data_81639ab9976b11450144c87df168c357
#
_entry.id   81639ab9976b11450144c87df168c357
#
_cell.length_a   1.000
_cell.length_b   1.000
_cell.length_c   1.000
_cell.angle_alpha   90.00
_cell.angle_beta   90.00
_cell.angle_gamma   90.00
#
_symmetry.space_group_name_H-M   'P 1'
#
loop_
_entity.id
_entity.type
_entity.pdbx_description
1 polymer ?
#
loop_
_entity_poly.entity_id
_entity_poly.type
_entity_poly.pdbx_seq_one_letter_code
_entity_poly.pdbx_strand_id
1 'polypeptide(L)'
;PFVTTDLASAEMIKYAANAFLATKISFINEIATICELVGADVGSVAHGIGLDDRIGSRFLNAGIGWGGSCFPKDVSALRSIAREYDHEPALLDAAVAVNERQRRQVVAKLQRDLHTLKGKRIALLGLAFKPNTDDLREAPSLEIARELEKRGARVIGYDPVAGKKAAGLLPNLKVAFDPYEALQGAHAAVVVTEWEEVRALDLERVAALMEPPKLLVDGRNVYDPGAARDSGLLYRGFGRG
;
A
#
# COMPACT_ATOMS: atom_id res chain seq x y z
N PRO A 1 11.07 10.58 27.65
CA PRO A 1 10.61 10.36 29.03
C PRO A 1 10.53 8.87 29.33
N PHE A 2 10.90 8.48 30.57
CA PHE A 2 10.71 7.13 31.09
C PHE A 2 9.37 7.05 31.83
N VAL A 3 8.62 5.97 31.55
CA VAL A 3 7.40 5.64 32.29
C VAL A 3 7.65 4.33 33.04
N THR A 4 7.55 4.38 34.37
CA THR A 4 7.64 3.19 35.21
C THR A 4 6.24 2.75 35.58
N THR A 5 5.91 1.48 35.30
CA THR A 5 4.59 0.89 35.57
C THR A 5 4.74 -0.62 35.81
N ASP A 6 3.64 -1.32 36.10
CA ASP A 6 3.60 -2.78 36.19
C ASP A 6 3.82 -3.44 34.82
N LEU A 7 4.11 -4.74 34.82
CA LEU A 7 4.46 -5.49 33.60
C LEU A 7 3.31 -5.51 32.58
N ALA A 8 2.09 -5.74 33.04
CA ALA A 8 0.92 -5.81 32.14
C ALA A 8 0.66 -4.48 31.45
N SER A 9 0.74 -3.36 32.20
CA SER A 9 0.60 -2.02 31.62
C SER A 9 1.73 -1.69 30.65
N ALA A 10 2.98 -2.10 30.93
CA ALA A 10 4.13 -1.87 30.06
C ALA A 10 3.95 -2.60 28.70
N GLU A 11 3.51 -3.84 28.72
CA GLU A 11 3.18 -4.60 27.50
C GLU A 11 2.00 -3.96 26.75
N MET A 12 0.94 -3.60 27.46
CA MET A 12 -0.25 -2.99 26.86
C MET A 12 0.05 -1.65 26.20
N ILE A 13 0.93 -0.81 26.75
CA ILE A 13 1.37 0.45 26.12
C ILE A 13 1.88 0.22 24.71
N LYS A 14 2.72 -0.80 24.50
CA LYS A 14 3.28 -1.10 23.17
C LYS A 14 2.19 -1.58 22.20
N TYR A 15 1.36 -2.53 22.63
CA TYR A 15 0.29 -3.08 21.78
C TYR A 15 -0.74 -2.01 21.42
N ALA A 16 -1.17 -1.21 22.41
CA ALA A 16 -2.13 -0.13 22.21
C ALA A 16 -1.58 0.95 21.26
N ALA A 17 -0.30 1.34 21.40
CA ALA A 17 0.33 2.31 20.50
C ALA A 17 0.33 1.81 19.04
N ASN A 18 0.74 0.56 18.80
CA ASN A 18 0.76 0.01 17.43
C ASN A 18 -0.65 -0.19 16.87
N ALA A 19 -1.62 -0.61 17.70
CA ALA A 19 -3.01 -0.73 17.31
C ALA A 19 -3.64 0.63 16.95
N PHE A 20 -3.33 1.67 17.71
CA PHE A 20 -3.79 3.03 17.44
C PHE A 20 -3.22 3.57 16.12
N LEU A 21 -1.91 3.38 15.87
CA LEU A 21 -1.28 3.80 14.62
C LEU A 21 -1.84 3.05 13.40
N ALA A 22 -2.07 1.74 13.52
CA ALA A 22 -2.73 0.94 12.48
C ALA A 22 -4.16 1.44 12.22
N THR A 23 -4.91 1.78 13.28
CA THR A 23 -6.26 2.34 13.17
C THR A 23 -6.24 3.72 12.50
N LYS A 24 -5.27 4.59 12.80
CA LYS A 24 -5.09 5.88 12.10
C LYS A 24 -4.91 5.72 10.59
N ILE A 25 -4.07 4.76 10.17
CA ILE A 25 -3.90 4.48 8.73
C ILE A 25 -5.18 3.90 8.14
N SER A 26 -5.86 2.99 8.82
CA SER A 26 -7.13 2.45 8.35
C SER A 26 -8.22 3.53 8.29
N PHE A 27 -8.28 4.44 9.25
CA PHE A 27 -9.19 5.57 9.21
C PHE A 27 -8.99 6.45 7.98
N ILE A 28 -7.77 6.90 7.69
CA ILE A 28 -7.53 7.74 6.51
C ILE A 28 -7.77 6.97 5.19
N ASN A 29 -7.58 5.66 5.17
CA ASN A 29 -7.92 4.82 4.04
C ASN A 29 -9.43 4.68 3.82
N GLU A 30 -10.22 4.63 4.89
CA GLU A 30 -11.69 4.71 4.81
C GLU A 30 -12.11 6.06 4.22
N ILE A 31 -11.55 7.16 4.74
CA ILE A 31 -11.79 8.51 4.24
C ILE A 31 -11.37 8.65 2.77
N ALA A 32 -10.25 8.04 2.36
CA ALA A 32 -9.83 8.03 0.96
C ALA A 32 -10.88 7.41 0.03
N THR A 33 -11.50 6.30 0.46
CA THR A 33 -12.59 5.68 -0.30
C THR A 33 -13.79 6.63 -0.43
N ILE A 34 -14.15 7.34 0.64
CA ILE A 34 -15.24 8.33 0.61
C ILE A 34 -14.86 9.51 -0.29
N CYS A 35 -13.62 10.00 -0.22
CA CYS A 35 -13.12 11.06 -1.10
C CYS A 35 -13.28 10.69 -2.59
N GLU A 36 -12.95 9.46 -2.98
CA GLU A 36 -13.16 8.99 -4.37
C GLU A 36 -14.63 9.04 -4.79
N LEU A 37 -15.58 8.78 -3.87
CA LEU A 37 -17.02 8.80 -4.16
C LEU A 37 -17.59 10.21 -4.31
N VAL A 38 -17.04 11.18 -3.56
CA VAL A 38 -17.56 12.55 -3.53
C VAL A 38 -16.71 13.54 -4.33
N GLY A 39 -15.62 13.09 -4.95
CA GLY A 39 -14.72 13.93 -5.74
C GLY A 39 -13.79 14.82 -4.89
N ALA A 40 -13.53 14.46 -3.64
CA ALA A 40 -12.57 15.16 -2.77
C ALA A 40 -11.14 14.59 -2.93
N ASP A 41 -10.12 15.37 -2.54
CA ASP A 41 -8.72 14.92 -2.45
C ASP A 41 -8.37 14.55 -1.01
N VAL A 42 -8.01 13.29 -0.78
CA VAL A 42 -7.64 12.79 0.56
C VAL A 42 -6.38 13.46 1.11
N GLY A 43 -5.46 13.91 0.25
CA GLY A 43 -4.26 14.63 0.68
C GLY A 43 -4.62 15.96 1.34
N SER A 44 -5.54 16.71 0.73
CA SER A 44 -6.08 17.94 1.30
C SER A 44 -6.84 17.69 2.60
N VAL A 45 -7.66 16.63 2.65
CA VAL A 45 -8.38 16.24 3.87
C VAL A 45 -7.40 15.84 4.98
N ALA A 46 -6.42 14.97 4.69
CA ALA A 46 -5.40 14.54 5.66
C ALA A 46 -4.56 15.72 6.18
N HIS A 47 -4.20 16.65 5.30
CA HIS A 47 -3.51 17.88 5.69
C HIS A 47 -4.38 18.71 6.63
N GLY A 48 -5.62 19.00 6.25
CA GLY A 48 -6.53 19.83 7.04
C GLY A 48 -6.80 19.28 8.44
N ILE A 49 -7.16 18.00 8.56
CA ILE A 49 -7.39 17.39 9.89
C ILE A 49 -6.08 17.23 10.69
N GLY A 50 -4.95 17.06 9.99
CA GLY A 50 -3.64 16.91 10.61
C GLY A 50 -3.08 18.20 11.26
N LEU A 51 -3.66 19.38 10.96
CA LEU A 51 -3.34 20.65 11.60
C LEU A 51 -3.86 20.75 13.03
N ASP A 52 -4.85 19.93 13.41
CA ASP A 52 -5.32 19.84 14.78
C ASP A 52 -4.32 19.01 15.60
N ASP A 53 -3.70 19.61 16.62
CA ASP A 53 -2.70 18.96 17.48
C ASP A 53 -3.22 17.70 18.18
N ARG A 54 -4.55 17.61 18.42
CA ARG A 54 -5.19 16.41 18.98
C ARG A 54 -5.15 15.23 18.03
N ILE A 55 -5.07 15.46 16.73
CA ILE A 55 -4.99 14.45 15.65
C ILE A 55 -3.55 14.26 15.20
N GLY A 56 -2.88 15.34 14.83
CA GLY A 56 -1.52 15.36 14.29
C GLY A 56 -1.40 14.72 12.90
N SER A 57 -0.47 15.19 12.10
CA SER A 57 -0.31 14.82 10.69
C SER A 57 0.27 13.41 10.45
N ARG A 58 0.96 12.83 11.43
CA ARG A 58 1.62 11.53 11.27
C ARG A 58 0.61 10.40 11.14
N PHE A 59 0.91 9.41 10.27
CA PHE A 59 0.08 8.23 10.00
C PHE A 59 -1.28 8.53 9.35
N LEU A 60 -1.38 9.66 8.62
CA LEU A 60 -2.55 10.03 7.81
C LEU A 60 -2.28 9.91 6.30
N ASN A 61 -1.31 9.11 5.88
CA ASN A 61 -1.06 8.85 4.45
C ASN A 61 -1.93 7.70 3.96
N ALA A 62 -2.90 8.02 3.10
CA ALA A 62 -3.75 7.04 2.45
C ALA A 62 -2.96 6.25 1.39
N GLY A 63 -3.32 4.97 1.18
CA GLY A 63 -2.72 4.10 0.20
C GLY A 63 -3.17 2.64 0.32
N ILE A 64 -2.30 1.71 -0.08
CA ILE A 64 -2.60 0.27 -0.11
C ILE A 64 -2.66 -0.42 1.26
N GLY A 65 -2.59 0.34 2.34
CA GLY A 65 -2.64 -0.18 3.71
C GLY A 65 -1.26 -0.45 4.32
N TRP A 66 -1.31 -1.01 5.52
CA TRP A 66 -0.15 -1.33 6.34
C TRP A 66 0.17 -2.83 6.31
N GLY A 67 1.45 -3.14 6.53
CA GLY A 67 2.02 -4.47 6.62
C GLY A 67 3.21 -4.48 7.57
N GLY A 68 4.18 -5.35 7.32
CA GLY A 68 5.39 -5.48 8.12
C GLY A 68 5.22 -6.38 9.33
N SER A 69 6.24 -6.43 10.16
CA SER A 69 6.32 -7.37 11.28
C SER A 69 5.62 -6.92 12.56
N CYS A 70 5.32 -5.61 12.69
CA CYS A 70 4.81 -5.05 13.95
C CYS A 70 3.28 -4.94 13.96
N PHE A 71 2.70 -4.14 13.06
CA PHE A 71 1.26 -3.87 13.08
C PHE A 71 0.40 -5.13 12.94
N PRO A 72 0.62 -6.02 11.94
CA PRO A 72 -0.20 -7.23 11.82
C PRO A 72 -0.13 -8.11 13.06
N LYS A 73 1.08 -8.34 13.57
CA LYS A 73 1.32 -9.19 14.74
C LYS A 73 0.68 -8.60 16.00
N ASP A 74 0.94 -7.32 16.30
CA ASP A 74 0.52 -6.71 17.54
C ASP A 74 -1.01 -6.46 17.58
N VAL A 75 -1.61 -6.06 16.45
CA VAL A 75 -3.08 -5.94 16.33
C VAL A 75 -3.74 -7.31 16.46
N SER A 76 -3.18 -8.35 15.81
CA SER A 76 -3.72 -9.72 15.90
C SER A 76 -3.64 -10.27 17.32
N ALA A 77 -2.50 -10.06 18.00
CA ALA A 77 -2.32 -10.49 19.39
C ALA A 77 -3.32 -9.79 20.33
N LEU A 78 -3.50 -8.48 20.19
CA LEU A 78 -4.44 -7.73 21.02
C LEU A 78 -5.91 -8.18 20.78
N ARG A 79 -6.26 -8.48 19.53
CA ARG A 79 -7.59 -9.05 19.18
C ARG A 79 -7.79 -10.44 19.80
N SER A 80 -6.74 -11.29 19.78
CA SER A 80 -6.81 -12.62 20.40
C SER A 80 -6.99 -12.52 21.91
N ILE A 81 -6.16 -11.71 22.57
CA ILE A 81 -6.24 -11.46 24.02
C ILE A 81 -7.64 -10.96 24.39
N ALA A 82 -8.20 -9.99 23.67
CA ALA A 82 -9.53 -9.48 23.96
C ALA A 82 -10.58 -10.59 23.95
N ARG A 83 -10.55 -11.47 22.95
CA ARG A 83 -11.50 -12.60 22.83
C ARG A 83 -11.31 -13.68 23.89
N GLU A 84 -10.09 -13.88 24.39
CA GLU A 84 -9.82 -14.78 25.51
C GLU A 84 -10.51 -14.32 26.80
N TYR A 85 -10.82 -13.01 26.90
CA TYR A 85 -11.57 -12.41 28.01
C TYR A 85 -13.02 -12.05 27.62
N ASP A 86 -13.60 -12.74 26.66
CA ASP A 86 -14.98 -12.54 26.18
C ASP A 86 -15.30 -11.11 25.74
N HIS A 87 -14.28 -10.35 25.25
CA HIS A 87 -14.45 -9.03 24.72
C HIS A 87 -14.30 -8.97 23.20
N GLU A 88 -15.31 -8.42 22.51
CA GLU A 88 -15.26 -8.20 21.05
C GLU A 88 -14.50 -6.90 20.73
N PRO A 89 -13.31 -6.97 20.09
CA PRO A 89 -12.50 -5.80 19.76
C PRO A 89 -12.96 -5.12 18.47
N ALA A 90 -14.20 -4.66 18.41
CA ALA A 90 -14.88 -4.19 17.21
C ALA A 90 -14.09 -3.12 16.40
N LEU A 91 -13.44 -2.17 17.09
CA LEU A 91 -12.63 -1.14 16.43
C LEU A 91 -11.40 -1.73 15.72
N LEU A 92 -10.73 -2.70 16.34
CA LEU A 92 -9.55 -3.34 15.76
C LEU A 92 -9.95 -4.27 14.61
N ASP A 93 -11.08 -4.96 14.72
CA ASP A 93 -11.64 -5.77 13.65
C ASP A 93 -11.99 -4.92 12.43
N ALA A 94 -12.62 -3.76 12.64
CA ALA A 94 -12.91 -2.79 11.59
C ALA A 94 -11.62 -2.26 10.93
N ALA A 95 -10.60 -1.90 11.71
CA ALA A 95 -9.33 -1.42 11.18
C ALA A 95 -8.62 -2.47 10.31
N VAL A 96 -8.64 -3.74 10.70
CA VAL A 96 -8.11 -4.86 9.90
C VAL A 96 -8.91 -5.04 8.61
N ALA A 97 -10.25 -5.05 8.69
CA ALA A 97 -11.12 -5.21 7.52
C ALA A 97 -10.92 -4.11 6.48
N VAL A 98 -10.75 -2.85 6.93
CA VAL A 98 -10.39 -1.73 6.05
C VAL A 98 -9.03 -1.97 5.38
N ASN A 99 -8.01 -2.38 6.16
CA ASN A 99 -6.66 -2.63 5.64
C ASN A 99 -6.65 -3.73 4.55
N GLU A 100 -7.35 -4.83 4.76
CA GLU A 100 -7.49 -5.90 3.76
C GLU A 100 -8.22 -5.42 2.49
N ARG A 101 -9.24 -4.57 2.65
CA ARG A 101 -9.98 -3.99 1.53
C ARG A 101 -9.07 -3.14 0.65
N GLN A 102 -8.12 -2.39 1.22
CA GLN A 102 -7.17 -1.55 0.46
C GLN A 102 -6.32 -2.37 -0.52
N ARG A 103 -5.82 -3.52 -0.10
CA ARG A 103 -5.06 -4.41 -0.98
C ARG A 103 -5.92 -4.93 -2.14
N ARG A 104 -7.18 -5.29 -1.87
CA ARG A 104 -8.14 -5.71 -2.92
C ARG A 104 -8.50 -4.58 -3.88
N GLN A 105 -8.51 -3.32 -3.42
CA GLN A 105 -8.78 -2.16 -4.28
C GLN A 105 -7.72 -1.98 -5.38
N VAL A 106 -6.45 -2.34 -5.14
CA VAL A 106 -5.41 -2.33 -6.20
C VAL A 106 -5.87 -3.18 -7.37
N VAL A 107 -6.25 -4.43 -7.09
CA VAL A 107 -6.68 -5.38 -8.12
C VAL A 107 -7.99 -4.91 -8.78
N ALA A 108 -8.91 -4.32 -8.01
CA ALA A 108 -10.15 -3.77 -8.55
C ALA A 108 -9.90 -2.59 -9.50
N LYS A 109 -9.00 -1.66 -9.16
CA LYS A 109 -8.59 -0.54 -10.03
C LYS A 109 -7.96 -1.07 -11.34
N LEU A 110 -7.05 -2.04 -11.23
CA LEU A 110 -6.46 -2.68 -12.41
C LEU A 110 -7.51 -3.39 -13.28
N GLN A 111 -8.41 -4.16 -12.68
CA GLN A 111 -9.48 -4.89 -13.39
C GLN A 111 -10.44 -3.93 -14.11
N ARG A 112 -10.80 -2.82 -13.47
CA ARG A 112 -11.70 -1.81 -14.05
C ARG A 112 -11.12 -1.21 -15.33
N ASP A 113 -9.85 -0.78 -15.28
CA ASP A 113 -9.27 -0.01 -16.36
C ASP A 113 -8.58 -0.89 -17.43
N LEU A 114 -8.19 -2.13 -17.11
CA LEU A 114 -7.64 -3.11 -18.06
C LEU A 114 -8.69 -4.07 -18.62
N HIS A 115 -9.91 -4.12 -18.04
CA HIS A 115 -11.01 -5.05 -18.34
C HIS A 115 -10.67 -6.52 -18.11
N THR A 116 -9.52 -6.99 -18.54
CA THR A 116 -8.97 -8.32 -18.24
C THR A 116 -7.54 -8.24 -17.74
N LEU A 117 -7.21 -9.09 -16.76
CA LEU A 117 -5.84 -9.21 -16.27
C LEU A 117 -5.07 -10.35 -16.96
N LYS A 118 -5.79 -11.30 -17.56
CA LYS A 118 -5.18 -12.45 -18.24
C LYS A 118 -4.27 -12.00 -19.38
N GLY A 119 -3.00 -12.41 -19.30
CA GLY A 119 -1.98 -12.08 -20.28
C GLY A 119 -1.39 -10.66 -20.17
N LYS A 120 -1.98 -9.78 -19.34
CA LYS A 120 -1.45 -8.43 -19.13
C LYS A 120 -0.13 -8.46 -18.35
N ARG A 121 0.83 -7.63 -18.78
CA ARG A 121 2.09 -7.40 -18.08
C ARG A 121 1.87 -6.26 -17.08
N ILE A 122 2.15 -6.53 -15.80
CA ILE A 122 1.96 -5.58 -14.69
C ILE A 122 3.27 -5.46 -13.93
N ALA A 123 3.77 -4.23 -13.81
CA ALA A 123 4.95 -3.89 -13.03
C ALA A 123 4.55 -3.59 -11.58
N LEU A 124 5.21 -4.20 -10.59
CA LEU A 124 5.11 -3.84 -9.17
C LEU A 124 6.39 -3.10 -8.78
N LEU A 125 6.25 -1.83 -8.44
CA LEU A 125 7.34 -0.94 -8.05
C LEU A 125 7.44 -0.89 -6.52
N GLY A 126 8.47 -1.53 -5.98
CA GLY A 126 8.65 -1.82 -4.57
C GLY A 126 7.99 -3.14 -4.15
N LEU A 127 8.73 -3.96 -3.41
CA LEU A 127 8.26 -5.27 -2.91
C LEU A 127 8.34 -5.37 -1.39
N ALA A 128 9.31 -4.72 -0.73
CA ALA A 128 9.39 -4.61 0.73
C ALA A 128 8.18 -3.87 1.30
N PHE A 129 7.82 -4.11 2.57
CA PHE A 129 6.65 -3.47 3.18
C PHE A 129 6.79 -1.96 3.39
N LYS A 130 8.02 -1.45 3.41
CA LYS A 130 8.38 -0.02 3.46
C LYS A 130 9.77 0.21 2.86
N PRO A 131 10.17 1.45 2.57
CA PRO A 131 11.54 1.77 2.12
C PRO A 131 12.61 1.42 3.17
N ASN A 132 13.85 1.32 2.72
CA ASN A 132 15.05 1.12 3.52
C ASN A 132 15.06 -0.19 4.34
N THR A 133 14.46 -1.27 3.81
CA THR A 133 14.48 -2.61 4.40
C THR A 133 14.31 -3.69 3.33
N ASP A 134 14.75 -4.91 3.65
CA ASP A 134 14.48 -6.13 2.87
C ASP A 134 13.30 -6.95 3.43
N ASP A 135 12.57 -6.40 4.40
CA ASP A 135 11.52 -7.11 5.13
C ASP A 135 10.26 -7.27 4.26
N LEU A 136 9.92 -8.52 3.98
CA LEU A 136 8.76 -8.93 3.18
C LEU A 136 7.61 -9.49 4.02
N ARG A 137 7.74 -9.51 5.35
CA ARG A 137 6.70 -10.03 6.23
C ARG A 137 5.44 -9.18 6.10
N GLU A 138 4.31 -9.85 5.78
CA GLU A 138 3.03 -9.18 5.56
C GLU A 138 3.10 -8.00 4.55
N ALA A 139 4.06 -8.06 3.61
CA ALA A 139 4.18 -7.04 2.57
C ALA A 139 2.99 -7.10 1.61
N PRO A 140 2.29 -5.97 1.38
CA PRO A 140 1.16 -5.92 0.45
C PRO A 140 1.51 -6.40 -0.98
N SER A 141 2.74 -6.19 -1.40
CA SER A 141 3.26 -6.63 -2.72
C SER A 141 3.08 -8.13 -2.96
N LEU A 142 3.35 -8.96 -1.94
CA LEU A 142 3.27 -10.43 -2.08
C LEU A 142 1.83 -10.90 -2.27
N GLU A 143 0.89 -10.30 -1.55
CA GLU A 143 -0.54 -10.59 -1.69
C GLU A 143 -1.07 -10.12 -3.05
N ILE A 144 -0.73 -8.90 -3.44
CA ILE A 144 -1.12 -8.32 -4.73
C ILE A 144 -0.54 -9.16 -5.88
N ALA A 145 0.75 -9.54 -5.82
CA ALA A 145 1.38 -10.36 -6.86
C ALA A 145 0.67 -11.71 -7.03
N ARG A 146 0.41 -12.44 -5.92
CA ARG A 146 -0.31 -13.73 -5.96
C ARG A 146 -1.70 -13.59 -6.56
N GLU A 147 -2.44 -12.56 -6.19
CA GLU A 147 -3.79 -12.34 -6.70
C GLU A 147 -3.78 -11.99 -8.20
N LEU A 148 -2.80 -11.19 -8.66
CA LEU A 148 -2.61 -10.89 -10.08
C LEU A 148 -2.23 -12.13 -10.90
N GLU A 149 -1.29 -12.93 -10.41
CA GLU A 149 -0.89 -14.19 -11.04
C GLU A 149 -2.06 -15.18 -11.13
N LYS A 150 -2.82 -15.34 -10.06
CA LYS A 150 -4.04 -16.16 -10.02
C LYS A 150 -5.06 -15.76 -11.09
N ARG A 151 -5.12 -14.47 -11.43
CA ARG A 151 -5.97 -13.93 -12.51
C ARG A 151 -5.31 -13.98 -13.88
N GLY A 152 -4.15 -14.60 -13.99
CA GLY A 152 -3.43 -14.82 -15.25
C GLY A 152 -2.61 -13.63 -15.74
N ALA A 153 -2.32 -12.64 -14.91
CA ALA A 153 -1.40 -11.57 -15.23
C ALA A 153 0.07 -12.07 -15.22
N ARG A 154 0.92 -11.39 -15.96
CA ARG A 154 2.38 -11.57 -15.93
C ARG A 154 2.97 -10.46 -15.05
N VAL A 155 3.39 -10.81 -13.84
CA VAL A 155 3.90 -9.86 -12.86
C VAL A 155 5.41 -9.74 -12.96
N ILE A 156 5.91 -8.50 -12.98
CA ILE A 156 7.33 -8.17 -12.92
C ILE A 156 7.50 -7.20 -11.76
N GLY A 157 8.34 -7.56 -10.80
CA GLY A 157 8.63 -6.74 -9.63
C GLY A 157 9.97 -6.02 -9.76
N TYR A 158 10.04 -4.83 -9.18
CA TYR A 158 11.28 -4.15 -8.90
C TYR A 158 11.34 -3.78 -7.41
N ASP A 159 12.48 -4.05 -6.80
CA ASP A 159 12.81 -3.57 -5.45
C ASP A 159 14.34 -3.51 -5.33
N PRO A 160 14.92 -2.39 -4.88
CA PRO A 160 16.38 -2.23 -4.86
C PRO A 160 17.08 -3.16 -3.87
N VAL A 161 16.35 -3.70 -2.88
CA VAL A 161 16.93 -4.51 -1.81
C VAL A 161 16.27 -5.89 -1.69
N ALA A 162 14.94 -5.94 -1.71
CA ALA A 162 14.16 -7.16 -1.43
C ALA A 162 13.90 -8.05 -2.66
N GLY A 163 14.26 -7.62 -3.88
CA GLY A 163 13.90 -8.31 -5.13
C GLY A 163 14.24 -9.79 -5.14
N LYS A 164 15.51 -10.14 -4.84
CA LYS A 164 15.98 -11.54 -4.83
C LYS A 164 15.23 -12.40 -3.80
N LYS A 165 14.94 -11.83 -2.63
CA LYS A 165 14.21 -12.49 -1.54
C LYS A 165 12.74 -12.71 -1.93
N ALA A 166 12.12 -11.72 -2.59
CA ALA A 166 10.75 -11.82 -3.10
C ALA A 166 10.61 -12.90 -4.17
N ALA A 167 11.56 -13.02 -5.10
CA ALA A 167 11.59 -14.10 -6.09
C ALA A 167 11.61 -15.49 -5.45
N GLY A 168 12.29 -15.64 -4.29
CA GLY A 168 12.29 -16.90 -3.52
C GLY A 168 10.92 -17.24 -2.91
N LEU A 169 10.06 -16.24 -2.67
CA LEU A 169 8.72 -16.41 -2.09
C LEU A 169 7.60 -16.51 -3.15
N LEU A 170 7.88 -16.07 -4.37
CA LEU A 170 6.96 -16.01 -5.50
C LEU A 170 7.65 -16.60 -6.76
N PRO A 171 7.55 -17.91 -6.99
CA PRO A 171 8.31 -18.59 -8.05
C PRO A 171 8.07 -18.06 -9.47
N ASN A 172 6.90 -17.48 -9.73
CA ASN A 172 6.55 -16.92 -11.04
C ASN A 172 6.92 -15.43 -11.19
N LEU A 173 7.30 -14.76 -10.09
CA LEU A 173 7.67 -13.35 -10.10
C LEU A 173 9.01 -13.17 -10.81
N LYS A 174 9.00 -12.45 -11.91
CA LYS A 174 10.23 -11.95 -12.52
C LYS A 174 10.65 -10.68 -11.78
N VAL A 175 11.93 -10.57 -11.44
CA VAL A 175 12.47 -9.38 -10.80
C VAL A 175 13.37 -8.65 -11.79
N ALA A 176 13.07 -7.39 -12.01
CA ALA A 176 13.85 -6.49 -12.85
C ALA A 176 15.03 -5.90 -12.07
N PHE A 177 16.08 -5.55 -12.79
CA PHE A 177 17.28 -4.94 -12.24
C PHE A 177 17.07 -3.45 -11.88
N ASP A 178 16.28 -2.75 -12.67
CA ASP A 178 15.91 -1.35 -12.45
C ASP A 178 14.39 -1.14 -12.68
N PRO A 179 13.80 -0.02 -12.22
CA PRO A 179 12.37 0.21 -12.35
C PRO A 179 11.92 0.38 -13.80
N TYR A 180 12.75 0.93 -14.69
CA TYR A 180 12.39 1.11 -16.10
C TYR A 180 12.37 -0.22 -16.86
N GLU A 181 13.24 -1.17 -16.50
CA GLU A 181 13.16 -2.55 -17.01
C GLU A 181 11.84 -3.22 -16.64
N ALA A 182 11.37 -3.04 -15.39
CA ALA A 182 10.07 -3.55 -14.98
C ALA A 182 8.91 -2.96 -15.79
N LEU A 183 9.01 -1.68 -16.15
CA LEU A 183 8.01 -0.91 -16.88
C LEU A 183 7.99 -1.21 -18.38
N GLN A 184 9.08 -1.75 -18.94
CA GLN A 184 9.18 -2.01 -20.39
C GLN A 184 8.07 -2.95 -20.88
N GLY A 185 7.16 -2.45 -21.72
CA GLY A 185 6.02 -3.19 -22.26
C GLY A 185 4.94 -3.55 -21.21
N ALA A 186 4.94 -2.91 -20.03
CA ALA A 186 3.90 -3.08 -19.04
C ALA A 186 2.61 -2.34 -19.44
N HIS A 187 1.45 -2.99 -19.30
CA HIS A 187 0.13 -2.36 -19.50
C HIS A 187 -0.29 -1.54 -18.26
N ALA A 188 0.22 -1.94 -17.11
CA ALA A 188 0.02 -1.22 -15.86
C ALA A 188 1.25 -1.28 -14.97
N ALA A 189 1.43 -0.25 -14.16
CA ALA A 189 2.37 -0.20 -13.05
C ALA A 189 1.63 0.05 -11.75
N VAL A 190 2.10 -0.55 -10.66
CA VAL A 190 1.58 -0.33 -9.31
C VAL A 190 2.73 0.11 -8.42
N VAL A 191 2.62 1.30 -7.84
CA VAL A 191 3.54 1.75 -6.79
C VAL A 191 3.12 1.09 -5.49
N VAL A 192 3.93 0.16 -4.99
CA VAL A 192 3.66 -0.59 -3.76
C VAL A 192 4.47 -0.08 -2.60
N THR A 193 5.73 0.30 -2.86
CA THR A 193 6.63 0.84 -1.84
C THR A 193 7.33 2.09 -2.39
N GLU A 194 7.29 3.15 -1.61
CA GLU A 194 7.74 4.49 -1.97
C GLU A 194 9.27 4.67 -1.84
N TRP A 195 10.04 3.77 -2.49
CA TRP A 195 11.49 3.92 -2.61
C TRP A 195 11.87 5.24 -3.29
N GLU A 196 13.04 5.78 -2.95
CA GLU A 196 13.52 7.05 -3.55
C GLU A 196 13.59 6.94 -5.07
N GLU A 197 14.12 5.82 -5.59
CA GLU A 197 14.22 5.56 -7.03
C GLU A 197 12.84 5.48 -7.70
N VAL A 198 11.82 5.00 -6.98
CA VAL A 198 10.43 4.94 -7.49
C VAL A 198 9.81 6.34 -7.47
N ARG A 199 10.05 7.13 -6.43
CA ARG A 199 9.55 8.52 -6.33
C ARG A 199 10.16 9.44 -7.37
N ALA A 200 11.42 9.19 -7.74
CA ALA A 200 12.21 9.99 -8.68
C ALA A 200 12.06 9.59 -10.15
N LEU A 201 11.09 8.70 -10.49
CA LEU A 201 10.90 8.29 -11.88
C LEU A 201 10.49 9.47 -12.77
N ASP A 202 11.10 9.53 -13.93
CA ASP A 202 10.68 10.39 -15.03
C ASP A 202 9.37 9.82 -15.64
N LEU A 203 8.26 10.50 -15.42
CA LEU A 203 6.94 10.04 -15.83
C LEU A 203 6.73 10.01 -17.35
N GLU A 204 7.39 10.90 -18.10
CA GLU A 204 7.36 10.87 -19.57
C GLU A 204 8.07 9.62 -20.09
N ARG A 205 9.22 9.29 -19.52
CA ARG A 205 9.95 8.06 -19.81
C ARG A 205 9.14 6.82 -19.40
N VAL A 206 8.47 6.84 -18.25
CA VAL A 206 7.55 5.77 -17.83
C VAL A 206 6.46 5.56 -18.88
N ALA A 207 5.79 6.63 -19.31
CA ALA A 207 4.74 6.56 -20.32
C ALA A 207 5.26 6.08 -21.70
N ALA A 208 6.50 6.43 -22.06
CA ALA A 208 7.13 5.98 -23.31
C ALA A 208 7.42 4.46 -23.30
N LEU A 209 7.74 3.88 -22.16
CA LEU A 209 8.07 2.45 -22.00
C LEU A 209 6.84 1.55 -21.90
N MET A 210 5.71 2.09 -21.48
CA MET A 210 4.49 1.31 -21.19
C MET A 210 3.61 1.14 -22.43
N GLU A 211 2.91 0.00 -22.47
CA GLU A 211 1.86 -0.30 -23.45
C GLU A 211 0.49 0.26 -23.03
N PRO A 212 -0.36 0.66 -23.98
CA PRO A 212 -1.72 1.12 -23.66
C PRO A 212 -2.49 0.11 -22.77
N PRO A 213 -3.26 0.64 -21.79
CA PRO A 213 -3.63 2.04 -21.54
C PRO A 213 -2.64 2.85 -20.70
N LYS A 214 -1.44 2.33 -20.42
CA LYS A 214 -0.39 2.98 -19.63
C LYS A 214 -0.90 3.35 -18.23
N LEU A 215 -1.56 2.39 -17.58
CA LEU A 215 -2.20 2.58 -16.27
C LEU A 215 -1.16 2.64 -15.16
N LEU A 216 -1.16 3.74 -14.40
CA LEU A 216 -0.38 3.90 -13.18
C LEU A 216 -1.29 3.89 -11.97
N VAL A 217 -1.26 2.81 -11.17
CA VAL A 217 -1.93 2.73 -9.87
C VAL A 217 -0.92 3.15 -8.79
N ASP A 218 -1.08 4.35 -8.30
CA ASP A 218 -0.20 4.90 -7.27
C ASP A 218 -0.70 4.53 -5.87
N GLY A 219 -0.24 3.39 -5.37
CA GLY A 219 -0.62 2.83 -4.08
C GLY A 219 -0.07 3.58 -2.87
N ARG A 220 0.76 4.58 -3.09
CA ARG A 220 1.38 5.40 -2.02
C ARG A 220 1.13 6.90 -2.20
N ASN A 221 0.41 7.29 -3.27
CA ASN A 221 0.12 8.68 -3.59
C ASN A 221 1.38 9.56 -3.66
N VAL A 222 2.45 9.02 -4.26
CA VAL A 222 3.77 9.70 -4.32
C VAL A 222 3.88 10.70 -5.46
N TYR A 223 3.05 10.55 -6.49
CA TYR A 223 3.06 11.44 -7.66
C TYR A 223 1.94 12.47 -7.60
N ASP A 224 2.18 13.61 -8.22
CA ASP A 224 1.12 14.56 -8.53
C ASP A 224 0.20 13.99 -9.62
N PRO A 225 -1.12 13.93 -9.40
CA PRO A 225 -2.05 13.39 -10.37
C PRO A 225 -2.09 14.15 -11.71
N GLY A 226 -1.90 15.47 -11.69
CA GLY A 226 -1.84 16.32 -12.88
C GLY A 226 -0.62 15.98 -13.71
N ALA A 227 0.59 16.04 -13.09
CA ALA A 227 1.83 15.70 -13.76
C ALA A 227 1.84 14.29 -14.37
N ALA A 228 1.25 13.31 -13.68
CA ALA A 228 1.14 11.96 -14.20
C ALA A 228 0.25 11.88 -15.45
N ARG A 229 -0.88 12.59 -15.46
CA ARG A 229 -1.77 12.64 -16.64
C ARG A 229 -1.16 13.42 -17.79
N ASP A 230 -0.50 14.53 -17.50
CA ASP A 230 0.18 15.36 -18.51
C ASP A 230 1.30 14.60 -19.21
N SER A 231 1.94 13.62 -18.52
CA SER A 231 2.90 12.69 -19.10
C SER A 231 2.28 11.57 -19.96
N GLY A 232 0.95 11.54 -20.08
CA GLY A 232 0.22 10.54 -20.89
C GLY A 232 -0.09 9.22 -20.15
N LEU A 233 -0.02 9.20 -18.83
CA LEU A 233 -0.38 8.06 -18.00
C LEU A 233 -1.87 8.10 -17.60
N LEU A 234 -2.52 6.95 -17.58
CA LEU A 234 -3.82 6.79 -16.94
C LEU A 234 -3.60 6.64 -15.42
N TYR A 235 -3.65 7.74 -14.69
CA TYR A 235 -3.34 7.76 -13.25
C TYR A 235 -4.54 7.35 -12.39
N ARG A 236 -4.28 6.53 -11.37
CA ARG A 236 -5.21 6.15 -10.30
C ARG A 236 -4.50 6.17 -8.95
N GLY A 237 -4.81 7.13 -8.12
CA GLY A 237 -4.39 7.19 -6.72
C GLY A 237 -5.38 6.48 -5.77
N PHE A 238 -5.18 6.66 -4.47
CA PHE A 238 -6.08 6.27 -3.40
C PHE A 238 -6.65 7.52 -2.75
N GLY A 239 -7.96 7.77 -2.93
CA GLY A 239 -8.62 9.00 -2.48
C GLY A 239 -8.23 10.24 -3.28
N ARG A 240 -7.71 10.06 -4.50
CA ARG A 240 -7.31 11.13 -5.41
C ARG A 240 -7.84 10.81 -6.80
N GLY A 241 -8.65 11.70 -7.32
CA GLY A 241 -9.33 11.59 -8.60
C GLY A 241 -8.52 12.11 -9.79
#